data_b43991cd55dd0104ba58450689a4ab02
#
_entry.id   b43991cd55dd0104ba58450689a4ab02
#
_cell.length_a   1.000
_cell.length_b   1.000
_cell.length_c   1.000
_cell.angle_alpha   90.00
_cell.angle_beta   90.00
_cell.angle_gamma   90.00
#
_symmetry.space_group_name_H-M   'P 1'
#
loop_
_entity.id
_entity.type
_entity.pdbx_description
1 polymer ?
#
loop_
_entity_poly.entity_id
_entity_poly.type
_entity_poly.pdbx_seq_one_letter_code
_entity_poly.pdbx_strand_id
1 'polypeptide(L)'
;TWVCIMLTVRMGIAPGIGSALYQVVFQYRQQYYVTRYAHDYDRTNAETAKTYDMTARGMQYQGKSETEAQHMAAMSTKGKVQVQATLSAIKEMAGWTIYACIILAGLMLVVPWPKRDISKDTREWYINY
;
A
#
# COMPACT_ATOMS: atom_id res chain seq x y z
N THR A 1 -10.66 -12.08 -32.37
CA THR A 1 -9.25 -11.70 -32.20
C THR A 1 -9.10 -10.57 -31.17
N TRP A 2 -9.86 -9.46 -31.26
CA TRP A 2 -9.80 -8.31 -30.33
C TRP A 2 -10.14 -8.70 -28.87
N VAL A 3 -11.12 -9.56 -28.67
CA VAL A 3 -11.54 -10.02 -27.35
C VAL A 3 -10.43 -10.80 -26.64
N CYS A 4 -9.71 -11.66 -27.38
CA CYS A 4 -8.59 -12.42 -26.83
C CYS A 4 -7.43 -11.51 -26.42
N ILE A 5 -7.12 -10.49 -27.22
CA ILE A 5 -6.06 -9.51 -26.90
C ILE A 5 -6.45 -8.74 -25.64
N MET A 6 -7.68 -8.24 -25.54
CA MET A 6 -8.18 -7.52 -24.37
C MET A 6 -8.17 -8.38 -23.10
N LEU A 7 -8.53 -9.66 -23.20
CA LEU A 7 -8.50 -10.60 -22.08
C LEU A 7 -7.07 -10.90 -21.64
N THR A 8 -6.14 -11.11 -22.58
CA THR A 8 -4.73 -11.37 -22.26
C THR A 8 -4.09 -10.17 -21.56
N VAL A 9 -4.33 -8.95 -22.05
CA VAL A 9 -3.85 -7.73 -21.41
C VAL A 9 -4.44 -7.56 -20.02
N ARG A 10 -5.74 -7.78 -19.86
CA ARG A 10 -6.45 -7.59 -18.59
C ARG A 10 -6.05 -8.63 -17.54
N MET A 11 -5.87 -9.90 -17.91
CA MET A 11 -5.59 -10.97 -16.97
C MET A 11 -4.10 -11.26 -16.75
N GLY A 12 -3.25 -10.96 -17.73
CA GLY A 12 -1.83 -11.27 -17.65
C GLY A 12 -0.94 -10.05 -17.37
N ILE A 13 -1.03 -9.03 -18.18
CA ILE A 13 -0.07 -7.91 -18.15
C ILE A 13 -0.44 -6.88 -17.08
N ALA A 14 -1.71 -6.50 -16.99
CA ALA A 14 -2.13 -5.43 -16.08
C ALA A 14 -1.91 -5.76 -14.59
N PRO A 15 -2.23 -6.97 -14.07
CA PRO A 15 -1.94 -7.31 -12.68
C PRO A 15 -0.45 -7.39 -12.38
N GLY A 16 0.35 -7.90 -13.34
CA GLY A 16 1.81 -8.01 -13.17
C GLY A 16 2.50 -6.66 -13.06
N ILE A 17 2.24 -5.76 -13.98
CA ILE A 17 2.79 -4.41 -13.97
C ILE A 17 2.24 -3.61 -12.78
N GLY A 18 0.93 -3.71 -12.51
CA GLY A 18 0.29 -3.00 -11.40
C GLY A 18 0.86 -3.41 -10.05
N SER A 19 1.07 -4.71 -9.82
CA SER A 19 1.65 -5.20 -8.57
C SER A 19 3.11 -4.80 -8.41
N ALA A 20 3.91 -4.84 -9.48
CA ALA A 20 5.31 -4.42 -9.44
C ALA A 20 5.44 -2.91 -9.12
N LEU A 21 4.67 -2.06 -9.79
CA LEU A 21 4.65 -0.63 -9.51
C LEU A 21 4.19 -0.33 -8.08
N TYR A 22 3.12 -1.00 -7.64
CA TYR A 22 2.63 -0.87 -6.26
C TYR A 22 3.71 -1.23 -5.24
N GLN A 23 4.42 -2.34 -5.46
CA GLN A 23 5.47 -2.81 -4.56
C GLN A 23 6.65 -1.83 -4.47
N VAL A 24 7.10 -1.28 -5.61
CA VAL A 24 8.17 -0.28 -5.65
C VAL A 24 7.77 0.98 -4.90
N VAL A 25 6.58 1.52 -5.17
CA VAL A 25 6.08 2.73 -4.50
C VAL A 25 5.89 2.47 -3.00
N PHE A 26 5.35 1.31 -2.63
CA PHE A 26 5.17 0.92 -1.24
C PHE A 26 6.50 0.84 -0.48
N GLN A 27 7.53 0.18 -1.05
CA GLN A 27 8.85 0.08 -0.43
C GLN A 27 9.49 1.46 -0.27
N TYR A 28 9.39 2.33 -1.28
CA TYR A 28 9.91 3.69 -1.20
C TYR A 28 9.25 4.50 -0.08
N ARG A 29 7.92 4.43 0.02
CA ARG A 29 7.15 5.11 1.08
C ARG A 29 7.43 4.52 2.46
N GLN A 30 7.53 3.22 2.57
CA GLN A 30 7.88 2.55 3.82
C GLN A 30 9.26 3.02 4.32
N GLN A 31 10.28 3.06 3.45
CA GLN A 31 11.61 3.56 3.81
C GLN A 31 11.58 5.03 4.26
N TYR A 32 10.82 5.86 3.55
CA TYR A 32 10.63 7.27 3.93
C TYR A 32 10.05 7.39 5.34
N TYR A 33 9.01 6.64 5.67
CA TYR A 33 8.41 6.66 7.00
C TYR A 33 9.31 6.04 8.07
N VAL A 34 10.04 4.98 7.76
CA VAL A 34 11.03 4.39 8.67
C VAL A 34 12.08 5.42 9.05
N THR A 35 12.63 6.15 8.09
CA THR A 35 13.63 7.18 8.35
C THR A 35 13.06 8.32 9.18
N ARG A 36 11.85 8.77 8.88
CA ARG A 36 11.17 9.84 9.61
C ARG A 36 10.88 9.44 11.07
N TYR A 37 10.29 8.26 11.26
CA TYR A 37 9.99 7.78 12.62
C TYR A 37 11.23 7.35 13.39
N ALA A 38 12.29 6.87 12.73
CA ALA A 38 13.56 6.59 13.39
C ALA A 38 14.15 7.87 14.01
N HIS A 39 14.02 9.00 13.34
CA HIS A 39 14.44 10.29 13.89
C HIS A 39 13.60 10.69 15.11
N ASP A 40 12.27 10.48 15.09
CA ASP A 40 11.40 10.80 16.22
C ASP A 40 11.61 9.85 17.42
N TYR A 41 12.09 8.62 17.14
CA TYR A 41 12.45 7.61 18.15
C TYR A 41 13.93 7.64 18.55
N ASP A 42 14.65 8.71 18.23
CA ASP A 42 16.02 8.87 18.69
C ASP A 42 16.06 9.03 20.21
N ARG A 43 17.13 8.53 20.84
CA ARG A 43 17.33 8.57 22.31
C ARG A 43 17.32 10.00 22.90
N THR A 44 17.41 11.01 22.07
CA THR A 44 17.24 12.42 22.43
C THR A 44 15.83 12.77 22.90
N ASN A 45 14.81 11.98 22.51
CA ASN A 45 13.46 12.18 22.99
C ASN A 45 13.27 11.50 24.37
N ALA A 46 13.00 12.29 25.39
CA ALA A 46 12.86 11.84 26.79
C ALA A 46 11.80 10.73 26.98
N GLU A 47 10.74 10.77 26.19
CA GLU A 47 9.67 9.77 26.24
C GLU A 47 10.13 8.42 25.67
N THR A 48 10.89 8.46 24.59
CA THR A 48 11.48 7.27 23.97
C THR A 48 12.52 6.63 24.86
N ALA A 49 13.38 7.43 25.49
CA ALA A 49 14.38 6.98 26.46
C ALA A 49 13.70 6.30 27.66
N LYS A 50 12.62 6.89 28.18
CA LYS A 50 11.86 6.31 29.30
C LYS A 50 11.22 4.97 28.92
N THR A 51 10.64 4.88 27.73
CA THR A 51 10.02 3.62 27.24
C THR A 51 11.07 2.54 27.02
N TYR A 52 12.24 2.90 26.49
CA TYR A 52 13.38 2.01 26.31
C TYR A 52 13.85 1.45 27.67
N ASP A 53 14.07 2.33 28.66
CA ASP A 53 14.53 1.95 30.00
C ASP A 53 13.50 1.06 30.71
N MET A 54 12.21 1.36 30.59
CA MET A 54 11.17 0.51 31.14
C MET A 54 11.16 -0.89 30.52
N THR A 55 11.35 -0.97 29.21
CA THR A 55 11.41 -2.24 28.47
C THR A 55 12.66 -3.02 28.89
N ALA A 56 13.81 -2.37 28.96
CA ALA A 56 15.06 -3.01 29.39
C ALA A 56 14.97 -3.54 30.83
N ARG A 57 14.43 -2.76 31.78
CA ARG A 57 14.19 -3.21 33.16
C ARG A 57 13.21 -4.38 33.22
N GLY A 58 12.12 -4.34 32.45
CA GLY A 58 11.18 -5.46 32.38
C GLY A 58 11.82 -6.77 31.91
N MET A 59 12.77 -6.69 30.97
CA MET A 59 13.53 -7.87 30.53
C MET A 59 14.55 -8.36 31.57
N GLN A 60 15.15 -7.46 32.33
CA GLN A 60 16.03 -7.82 33.46
C GLN A 60 15.27 -8.54 34.56
N TYR A 61 14.04 -8.11 34.89
CA TYR A 61 13.17 -8.82 35.83
C TYR A 61 12.81 -10.24 35.40
N GLN A 62 12.85 -10.52 34.09
CA GLN A 62 12.68 -11.87 33.55
C GLN A 62 13.96 -12.73 33.57
N GLY A 63 15.02 -12.25 34.22
CA GLY A 63 16.27 -13.01 34.41
C GLY A 63 17.26 -12.90 33.25
N LYS A 64 17.10 -11.92 32.34
CA LYS A 64 18.04 -11.69 31.24
C LYS A 64 19.21 -10.82 31.70
N SER A 65 20.38 -11.05 31.09
CA SER A 65 21.54 -10.21 31.35
C SER A 65 21.30 -8.78 30.88
N GLU A 66 22.03 -7.82 31.47
CA GLU A 66 21.85 -6.41 31.11
C GLU A 66 22.07 -6.13 29.61
N THR A 67 23.09 -6.75 29.03
CA THR A 67 23.39 -6.64 27.59
C THR A 67 22.31 -7.22 26.71
N GLU A 68 21.76 -8.37 27.08
CA GLU A 68 20.63 -8.99 26.35
C GLU A 68 19.34 -8.18 26.49
N ALA A 69 19.06 -7.63 27.68
CA ALA A 69 17.91 -6.79 27.93
C ALA A 69 17.95 -5.49 27.11
N GLN A 70 19.11 -4.85 27.00
CA GLN A 70 19.32 -3.66 26.17
C GLN A 70 19.17 -4.00 24.68
N HIS A 71 19.73 -5.10 24.22
CA HIS A 71 19.60 -5.54 22.82
C HIS A 71 18.15 -5.82 22.44
N MET A 72 17.41 -6.50 23.31
CA MET A 72 15.99 -6.78 23.09
C MET A 72 15.11 -5.52 23.13
N ALA A 73 15.42 -4.57 24.04
CA ALA A 73 14.74 -3.28 24.09
C ALA A 73 14.96 -2.49 22.78
N ALA A 74 16.18 -2.49 22.24
CA ALA A 74 16.49 -1.88 20.96
C ALA A 74 15.74 -2.55 19.80
N MET A 75 15.70 -3.88 19.76
CA MET A 75 14.93 -4.62 18.75
C MET A 75 13.42 -4.34 18.85
N SER A 76 12.88 -4.29 20.05
CA SER A 76 11.47 -3.97 20.28
C SER A 76 11.12 -2.57 19.80
N THR A 77 11.97 -1.58 20.07
CA THR A 77 11.79 -0.20 19.62
C THR A 77 11.86 -0.12 18.09
N LYS A 78 12.85 -0.77 17.47
CA LYS A 78 12.96 -0.87 16.01
C LYS A 78 11.73 -1.52 15.38
N GLY A 79 11.23 -2.59 15.99
CA GLY A 79 10.00 -3.26 15.53
C GLY A 79 8.77 -2.35 15.58
N LYS A 80 8.60 -1.56 16.64
CA LYS A 80 7.51 -0.58 16.75
C LYS A 80 7.58 0.48 15.65
N VAL A 81 8.77 1.03 15.40
CA VAL A 81 9.00 2.01 14.32
C VAL A 81 8.64 1.40 12.96
N GLN A 82 9.07 0.17 12.70
CA GLN A 82 8.79 -0.50 11.44
C GLN A 82 7.29 -0.78 11.24
N VAL A 83 6.60 -1.21 12.28
CA VAL A 83 5.14 -1.43 12.22
C VAL A 83 4.39 -0.12 11.96
N GLN A 84 4.74 0.97 12.68
CA GLN A 84 4.11 2.27 12.46
C GLN A 84 4.40 2.83 11.07
N ALA A 85 5.62 2.69 10.58
CA ALA A 85 5.99 3.10 9.22
C ALA A 85 5.19 2.33 8.16
N THR A 86 5.04 1.01 8.34
CA THR A 86 4.25 0.15 7.44
C THR A 86 2.77 0.55 7.45
N LEU A 87 2.18 0.76 8.63
CA LEU A 87 0.79 1.19 8.76
C LEU A 87 0.54 2.55 8.09
N SER A 88 1.47 3.49 8.26
CA SER A 88 1.37 4.81 7.62
C SER A 88 1.50 4.72 6.10
N ALA A 89 2.41 3.90 5.59
CA ALA A 89 2.55 3.65 4.16
C ALA A 89 1.29 3.02 3.57
N ILE A 90 0.69 2.02 4.23
CA ILE A 90 -0.56 1.37 3.80
C ILE A 90 -1.71 2.40 3.78
N LYS A 91 -1.82 3.22 4.82
CA LYS A 91 -2.87 4.25 4.93
C LYS A 91 -2.80 5.27 3.80
N GLU A 92 -1.58 5.71 3.47
CA GLU A 92 -1.35 6.65 2.37
C GLU A 92 -1.66 6.00 1.02
N MET A 93 -1.19 4.77 0.79
CA MET A 93 -1.45 4.03 -0.45
C MET A 93 -2.96 3.76 -0.65
N ALA A 94 -3.67 3.42 0.40
CA ALA A 94 -5.13 3.27 0.36
C ALA A 94 -5.81 4.59 -0.03
N GLY A 95 -5.38 5.72 0.53
CA GLY A 95 -5.85 7.05 0.14
C GLY A 95 -5.64 7.34 -1.35
N TRP A 96 -4.45 7.12 -1.87
CA TRP A 96 -4.15 7.30 -3.29
C TRP A 96 -5.00 6.41 -4.19
N THR A 97 -5.24 5.16 -3.79
CA THR A 97 -6.10 4.23 -4.54
C THR A 97 -7.54 4.75 -4.61
N ILE A 98 -8.08 5.26 -3.52
CA ILE A 98 -9.44 5.85 -3.48
C ILE A 98 -9.51 7.05 -4.42
N TYR A 99 -8.54 7.97 -4.39
CA TYR A 99 -8.51 9.12 -5.30
C TYR A 99 -8.43 8.70 -6.77
N ALA A 100 -7.60 7.71 -7.08
CA ALA A 100 -7.51 7.17 -8.44
C ALA A 100 -8.85 6.57 -8.91
N CYS A 101 -9.53 5.83 -8.06
CA CYS A 101 -10.86 5.27 -8.36
C CYS A 101 -11.90 6.36 -8.61
N ILE A 102 -11.92 7.43 -7.83
CA ILE A 102 -12.84 8.56 -8.01
C ILE A 102 -12.58 9.27 -9.34
N ILE A 103 -11.30 9.51 -9.68
CA ILE A 103 -10.92 10.13 -10.95
C ILE A 103 -11.35 9.24 -12.13
N LEU A 104 -11.09 7.94 -12.07
CA LEU A 104 -11.50 7.00 -13.12
C LEU A 104 -13.02 6.93 -13.27
N ALA A 105 -13.76 6.90 -12.18
CA ALA A 105 -15.23 6.94 -12.20
C ALA A 105 -15.74 8.24 -12.84
N GLY A 106 -15.14 9.38 -12.49
CA GLY A 106 -15.47 10.68 -13.10
C GLY A 106 -15.19 10.70 -14.60
N LEU A 107 -14.05 10.17 -15.03
CA LEU A 107 -13.72 10.06 -16.46
C LEU A 107 -14.71 9.16 -17.21
N MET A 108 -15.13 8.05 -16.61
CA MET A 108 -16.14 7.16 -17.21
C MET A 108 -17.48 7.86 -17.42
N LEU A 109 -17.86 8.80 -16.56
CA LEU A 109 -19.10 9.58 -16.71
C LEU A 109 -19.00 10.64 -17.82
N VAL A 110 -17.80 11.18 -18.06
CA VAL A 110 -17.57 12.24 -19.06
C VAL A 110 -17.40 11.67 -20.47
N VAL A 111 -16.87 10.45 -20.60
CA VAL A 111 -16.71 9.80 -21.90
C VAL A 111 -18.09 9.47 -22.48
N PRO A 112 -18.50 10.11 -23.60
CA PRO A 112 -19.79 9.80 -24.22
C PRO A 112 -19.76 8.36 -24.73
N TRP A 113 -20.59 7.53 -24.13
CA TRP A 113 -20.80 6.17 -24.63
C TRP A 113 -21.35 6.23 -26.04
N PRO A 114 -20.75 5.54 -27.01
CA PRO A 114 -21.31 5.45 -28.36
C PRO A 114 -22.72 4.87 -28.21
N LYS A 115 -23.72 5.69 -28.54
CA LYS A 115 -25.11 5.22 -28.60
C LYS A 115 -25.15 4.08 -29.61
N ARG A 116 -25.29 2.86 -29.14
CA ARG A 116 -25.50 1.69 -29.97
C ARG A 116 -26.85 1.87 -30.62
N ASP A 117 -26.86 2.14 -31.91
CA ASP A 117 -28.06 2.29 -32.69
C ASP A 117 -28.68 0.89 -32.89
N ILE A 118 -29.41 0.44 -31.84
CA ILE A 118 -30.10 -0.87 -31.80
C ILE A 118 -31.05 -1.03 -33.01
N SER A 119 -31.51 0.12 -33.56
CA SER A 119 -32.44 0.10 -34.72
C SER A 119 -31.79 -0.33 -36.03
N LYS A 120 -30.47 -0.22 -36.20
CA LYS A 120 -29.76 -0.70 -37.40
C LYS A 120 -29.46 -2.18 -37.33
N ASP A 121 -29.07 -2.69 -36.16
CA ASP A 121 -28.73 -4.09 -35.95
C ASP A 121 -29.95 -4.99 -36.14
N THR A 122 -31.13 -4.52 -35.73
CA THR A 122 -32.38 -5.28 -35.87
C THR A 122 -32.87 -5.35 -37.32
N ARG A 123 -32.59 -4.32 -38.16
CA ARG A 123 -32.99 -4.33 -39.58
C ARG A 123 -32.16 -5.29 -40.43
N GLU A 124 -30.88 -5.45 -40.16
CA GLU A 124 -30.02 -6.37 -40.92
C GLU A 124 -30.40 -7.83 -40.69
N TRP A 125 -30.95 -8.18 -39.53
CA TRP A 125 -31.45 -9.53 -39.25
C TRP A 125 -32.71 -9.90 -40.04
N TYR A 126 -33.59 -8.91 -40.33
CA TYR A 126 -34.83 -9.16 -41.09
C TYR A 126 -34.65 -9.17 -42.61
N ILE A 127 -33.52 -8.68 -43.12
CA ILE A 127 -33.25 -8.61 -44.57
C ILE A 127 -32.54 -9.90 -45.07
N ASN A 128 -31.88 -10.64 -44.19
CA ASN A 128 -31.12 -11.84 -44.56
C ASN A 128 -31.86 -13.17 -44.32
N TYR A 129 -33.15 -13.14 -44.07
CA TYR A 129 -34.07 -14.26 -44.04
C TYR A 129 -35.21 -14.03 -45.05
#